data_8ebad960dfd8684e16ed528aa30ab018
#
_entry.id   8ebad960dfd8684e16ed528aa30ab018
#
_cell.length_a   1.000
_cell.length_b   1.000
_cell.length_c   1.000
_cell.angle_alpha   90.00
_cell.angle_beta   90.00
_cell.angle_gamma   90.00
#
_symmetry.space_group_name_H-M   'P 1'
#
loop_
_entity.id
_entity.type
_entity.pdbx_description
1 polymer ?
#
loop_
_entity_poly.entity_id
_entity_poly.type
_entity_poly.pdbx_seq_one_letter_code
_entity_poly.pdbx_strand_id
1 'polypeptide(L)'
;MVAEAAVLLLRPRSGIIDPAQVSATSYFSRAQIERARDFRRPNLALFALSLGVEAGVLVLVLRRPPRFVRAPDRPLLRAAAAGAALTAALTVAGLPIAAALRQRSIDVGLSTQSWGGWAVDQVKALGIGAALSAGGGVLFVALVRRMPRWWWAPASGAVVVLGAAFLFAGPVLLDPIFNKFTPLPEGRTRASVLELARRAGVKVGQVYEVDASRRTTAANAYVTGLGATKRVVIYDTLLKDFSPEEVDLVVAHELGHVHYSDVPRGLLFLLVVAPVSVYAAKRLIETWLPDPAARRTALMVPAGALALGIVSFGVTTVSNQLSRAIEARADTYALQLTHAPEPFIGFERRITVQNVADPDPPGWLTFLLASHPPTVQRIGAGVAFERGERAAATRPRGASGPGPAPRTPAGS
;
A
#
# COMPACT_ATOMS: atom_id res chain seq x y z
N MET A 1 -7.24 4.59 -19.51
CA MET A 1 -8.69 4.40 -19.79
C MET A 1 -9.33 3.34 -18.88
N VAL A 2 -9.04 2.00 -19.01
CA VAL A 2 -9.74 0.99 -18.17
C VAL A 2 -9.44 1.18 -16.66
N ALA A 3 -8.18 1.41 -16.29
CA ALA A 3 -7.82 1.67 -14.89
C ALA A 3 -8.48 2.95 -14.34
N GLU A 4 -8.57 4.01 -15.13
CA GLU A 4 -9.26 5.26 -14.77
C GLU A 4 -10.77 5.03 -14.61
N ALA A 5 -11.39 4.29 -15.54
CA ALA A 5 -12.80 3.93 -15.43
C ALA A 5 -13.05 3.09 -14.16
N ALA A 6 -12.17 2.14 -13.84
CA ALA A 6 -12.25 1.37 -12.61
C ALA A 6 -12.11 2.26 -11.36
N VAL A 7 -11.20 3.23 -11.37
CA VAL A 7 -11.08 4.23 -10.28
C VAL A 7 -12.37 5.02 -10.15
N LEU A 8 -12.92 5.56 -11.24
CA LEU A 8 -14.15 6.36 -11.21
C LEU A 8 -15.37 5.57 -10.72
N LEU A 9 -15.44 4.28 -11.03
CA LEU A 9 -16.51 3.39 -10.58
C LEU A 9 -16.39 2.97 -9.11
N LEU A 10 -15.15 2.73 -8.65
CA LEU A 10 -14.88 2.15 -7.34
C LEU A 10 -14.56 3.18 -6.25
N ARG A 11 -14.23 4.44 -6.64
CA ARG A 11 -13.92 5.47 -5.63
C ARG A 11 -15.14 5.78 -4.76
N PRO A 12 -14.95 5.99 -3.46
CA PRO A 12 -16.00 6.48 -2.57
C PRO A 12 -16.58 7.81 -3.07
N ARG A 13 -17.91 7.93 -3.06
CA ARG A 13 -18.64 9.16 -3.45
C ARG A 13 -19.27 9.88 -2.26
N SER A 14 -19.25 9.27 -1.11
CA SER A 14 -19.83 9.79 0.14
C SER A 14 -19.02 9.32 1.33
N GLY A 15 -19.25 9.88 2.50
CA GLY A 15 -18.54 9.53 3.73
C GLY A 15 -17.09 10.06 3.75
N ILE A 16 -16.83 11.17 3.05
CA ILE A 16 -15.55 11.87 3.06
C ILE A 16 -15.82 13.32 3.48
N ILE A 17 -15.13 13.77 4.49
CA ILE A 17 -15.12 15.17 4.92
C ILE A 17 -14.33 15.99 3.90
N ASP A 18 -14.93 17.10 3.42
CA ASP A 18 -14.22 18.07 2.62
C ASP A 18 -13.22 18.84 3.52
N PRO A 19 -11.89 18.71 3.28
CA PRO A 19 -10.92 19.24 4.21
C PRO A 19 -10.88 20.77 4.20
N ALA A 20 -10.85 21.37 5.37
CA ALA A 20 -10.57 22.79 5.50
C ALA A 20 -9.17 23.11 4.96
N GLN A 21 -9.04 24.24 4.30
CA GLN A 21 -7.73 24.72 3.84
C GLN A 21 -6.86 25.11 5.04
N VAL A 22 -5.72 24.45 5.19
CA VAL A 22 -4.75 24.72 6.24
C VAL A 22 -3.35 24.86 5.66
N SER A 23 -2.52 25.72 6.27
CA SER A 23 -1.12 25.87 5.86
C SER A 23 -0.23 24.91 6.64
N ALA A 24 0.76 24.31 5.99
CA ALA A 24 1.77 23.50 6.66
C ALA A 24 2.50 24.28 7.77
N THR A 25 2.76 25.55 7.55
CA THR A 25 3.45 26.43 8.53
C THR A 25 2.63 26.76 9.77
N SER A 26 1.32 26.49 9.77
CA SER A 26 0.47 26.62 10.97
C SER A 26 0.63 25.44 11.94
N TYR A 27 1.12 24.31 11.46
CA TYR A 27 1.23 23.08 12.23
C TYR A 27 2.65 22.56 12.37
N PHE A 28 3.56 22.96 11.48
CA PHE A 28 4.95 22.51 11.44
C PHE A 28 5.91 23.71 11.42
N SER A 29 7.00 23.62 12.14
CA SER A 29 8.07 24.61 12.06
C SER A 29 8.75 24.57 10.69
N ARG A 30 9.36 25.69 10.27
CA ARG A 30 10.15 25.75 9.04
C ARG A 30 11.26 24.69 9.05
N ALA A 31 11.93 24.50 10.17
CA ALA A 31 12.99 23.50 10.31
C ALA A 31 12.48 22.06 10.09
N GLN A 32 11.27 21.72 10.58
CA GLN A 32 10.67 20.42 10.34
C GLN A 32 10.35 20.21 8.85
N ILE A 33 9.78 21.22 8.19
CA ILE A 33 9.46 21.15 6.76
C ILE A 33 10.73 21.03 5.91
N GLU A 34 11.76 21.81 6.22
CA GLU A 34 13.06 21.77 5.52
C GLU A 34 13.74 20.39 5.71
N ARG A 35 13.81 19.89 6.94
CA ARG A 35 14.34 18.55 7.24
C ARG A 35 13.63 17.47 6.41
N ALA A 36 12.32 17.50 6.33
CA ALA A 36 11.53 16.55 5.54
C ALA A 36 11.83 16.65 4.04
N ARG A 37 11.97 17.89 3.52
CA ARG A 37 12.31 18.12 2.11
C ARG A 37 13.74 17.69 1.78
N ASP A 38 14.70 17.93 2.66
CA ASP A 38 16.11 17.54 2.51
C ASP A 38 16.27 16.03 2.58
N PHE A 39 15.45 15.35 3.37
CA PHE A 39 15.38 13.90 3.37
C PHE A 39 14.74 13.37 2.08
N ARG A 40 13.62 13.92 1.65
CA ARG A 40 12.84 13.45 0.50
C ARG A 40 13.56 13.62 -0.83
N ARG A 41 14.15 14.81 -1.12
CA ARG A 41 14.72 15.12 -2.44
C ARG A 41 15.77 14.11 -2.91
N PRO A 42 16.82 13.78 -2.13
CA PRO A 42 17.79 12.76 -2.53
C PRO A 42 17.20 11.34 -2.58
N ASN A 43 16.24 11.03 -1.69
CA ASN A 43 15.57 9.73 -1.72
C ASN A 43 14.74 9.54 -3.01
N LEU A 44 14.11 10.61 -3.52
CA LEU A 44 13.44 10.57 -4.81
C LEU A 44 14.42 10.36 -5.97
N ALA A 45 15.60 10.99 -5.92
CA ALA A 45 16.66 10.77 -6.92
C ALA A 45 17.20 9.33 -6.87
N LEU A 46 17.41 8.78 -5.68
CA LEU A 46 17.83 7.38 -5.49
C LEU A 46 16.74 6.40 -5.95
N PHE A 47 15.46 6.72 -5.72
CA PHE A 47 14.34 5.94 -6.24
C PHE A 47 14.31 5.94 -7.78
N ALA A 48 14.45 7.10 -8.42
CA ALA A 48 14.52 7.19 -9.88
C ALA A 48 15.75 6.43 -10.44
N LEU A 49 16.90 6.50 -9.75
CA LEU A 49 18.10 5.74 -10.10
C LEU A 49 17.86 4.23 -9.97
N SER A 50 17.14 3.76 -8.93
CA SER A 50 16.82 2.32 -8.79
C SER A 50 15.97 1.82 -9.95
N LEU A 51 14.95 2.56 -10.36
CA LEU A 51 14.16 2.22 -11.54
C LEU A 51 15.01 2.19 -12.82
N GLY A 52 15.94 3.13 -12.96
CA GLY A 52 16.88 3.16 -14.09
C GLY A 52 17.83 1.96 -14.10
N VAL A 53 18.36 1.56 -12.95
CA VAL A 53 19.24 0.38 -12.80
C VAL A 53 18.46 -0.89 -13.11
N GLU A 54 17.26 -1.05 -12.54
CA GLU A 54 16.41 -2.23 -12.81
C GLU A 54 16.07 -2.36 -14.30
N ALA A 55 15.59 -1.27 -14.91
CA ALA A 55 15.31 -1.24 -16.34
C ALA A 55 16.56 -1.51 -17.17
N GLY A 56 17.70 -0.93 -16.79
CA GLY A 56 19.00 -1.15 -17.45
C GLY A 56 19.44 -2.60 -17.43
N VAL A 57 19.34 -3.27 -16.28
CA VAL A 57 19.66 -4.71 -16.15
C VAL A 57 18.72 -5.54 -17.04
N LEU A 58 17.42 -5.28 -17.00
CA LEU A 58 16.43 -6.01 -17.82
C LEU A 58 16.69 -5.82 -19.32
N VAL A 59 16.95 -4.59 -19.75
CA VAL A 59 17.27 -4.27 -21.17
C VAL A 59 18.58 -4.92 -21.58
N LEU A 60 19.59 -4.91 -20.71
CA LEU A 60 20.89 -5.57 -21.00
C LEU A 60 20.70 -7.07 -21.20
N VAL A 61 19.95 -7.74 -20.29
CA VAL A 61 19.65 -9.18 -20.39
C VAL A 61 18.86 -9.49 -21.66
N LEU A 62 17.94 -8.61 -22.09
CA LEU A 62 17.17 -8.79 -23.32
C LEU A 62 18.04 -8.61 -24.58
N ARG A 63 18.95 -7.63 -24.58
CA ARG A 63 19.84 -7.37 -25.73
C ARG A 63 21.00 -8.37 -25.84
N ARG A 64 21.51 -8.83 -24.69
CA ARG A 64 22.62 -9.78 -24.59
C ARG A 64 22.27 -10.97 -23.70
N PRO A 65 21.22 -11.75 -24.04
CA PRO A 65 20.75 -12.81 -23.18
C PRO A 65 21.80 -13.92 -23.04
N PRO A 66 22.00 -14.40 -21.78
CA PRO A 66 22.82 -15.56 -21.51
C PRO A 66 22.37 -16.77 -22.36
N ARG A 67 23.31 -17.63 -22.76
CA ARG A 67 23.01 -18.77 -23.63
C ARG A 67 21.92 -19.67 -23.08
N PHE A 68 21.89 -19.90 -21.77
CA PHE A 68 20.91 -20.78 -21.14
C PHE A 68 19.46 -20.25 -21.25
N VAL A 69 19.28 -18.93 -21.36
CA VAL A 69 17.94 -18.31 -21.45
C VAL A 69 17.37 -18.48 -22.86
N ARG A 70 18.22 -18.55 -23.89
CA ARG A 70 17.82 -18.74 -25.31
C ARG A 70 17.59 -20.20 -25.69
N ALA A 71 18.20 -21.14 -24.96
CA ALA A 71 18.20 -22.53 -25.36
C ALA A 71 16.78 -23.13 -25.27
N PRO A 72 16.37 -23.90 -26.30
CA PRO A 72 15.01 -24.43 -26.40
C PRO A 72 14.78 -25.68 -25.54
N ASP A 73 15.86 -26.36 -25.14
CA ASP A 73 15.80 -27.55 -24.28
C ASP A 73 15.47 -27.16 -22.83
N ARG A 74 14.74 -28.03 -22.14
CA ARG A 74 14.32 -27.87 -20.73
C ARG A 74 13.77 -26.46 -20.39
N PRO A 75 12.84 -25.92 -21.18
CA PRO A 75 12.43 -24.50 -21.08
C PRO A 75 11.87 -24.10 -19.70
N LEU A 76 11.19 -25.01 -19.00
CA LEU A 76 10.64 -24.73 -17.67
C LEU A 76 11.74 -24.69 -16.60
N LEU A 77 12.72 -25.61 -16.64
CA LEU A 77 13.86 -25.54 -15.73
C LEU A 77 14.70 -24.28 -15.95
N ARG A 78 14.90 -23.90 -17.23
CA ARG A 78 15.59 -22.66 -17.57
C ARG A 78 14.79 -21.42 -17.17
N ALA A 79 13.45 -21.47 -17.23
CA ALA A 79 12.59 -20.40 -16.75
C ALA A 79 12.70 -20.22 -15.23
N ALA A 80 12.75 -21.32 -14.46
CA ALA A 80 13.01 -21.26 -13.03
C ALA A 80 14.37 -20.63 -12.72
N ALA A 81 15.42 -21.12 -13.41
CA ALA A 81 16.78 -20.58 -13.26
C ALA A 81 16.86 -19.11 -13.68
N ALA A 82 16.17 -18.70 -14.75
CA ALA A 82 16.12 -17.31 -15.21
C ALA A 82 15.41 -16.41 -14.18
N GLY A 83 14.30 -16.85 -13.59
CA GLY A 83 13.61 -16.12 -12.55
C GLY A 83 14.48 -15.89 -11.32
N ALA A 84 15.10 -16.96 -10.80
CA ALA A 84 15.99 -16.87 -9.64
C ALA A 84 17.24 -16.02 -9.93
N ALA A 85 17.90 -16.23 -11.07
CA ALA A 85 19.08 -15.47 -11.46
C ALA A 85 18.76 -13.98 -11.72
N LEU A 86 17.62 -13.68 -12.30
CA LEU A 86 17.17 -12.31 -12.51
C LEU A 86 16.92 -11.60 -11.17
N THR A 87 16.23 -12.24 -10.23
CA THR A 87 16.05 -11.71 -8.87
C THR A 87 17.38 -11.42 -8.20
N ALA A 88 18.33 -12.36 -8.27
CA ALA A 88 19.68 -12.16 -7.72
C ALA A 88 20.40 -10.98 -8.39
N ALA A 89 20.36 -10.90 -9.73
CA ALA A 89 21.00 -9.82 -10.48
C ALA A 89 20.42 -8.44 -10.14
N LEU A 90 19.11 -8.33 -10.07
CA LEU A 90 18.42 -7.08 -9.69
C LEU A 90 18.72 -6.69 -8.23
N THR A 91 18.69 -7.64 -7.30
CA THR A 91 19.06 -7.40 -5.90
C THR A 91 20.49 -6.91 -5.78
N VAL A 92 21.46 -7.58 -6.41
CA VAL A 92 22.87 -7.19 -6.34
C VAL A 92 23.10 -5.82 -6.98
N ALA A 93 22.49 -5.56 -8.14
CA ALA A 93 22.60 -4.27 -8.82
C ALA A 93 21.98 -3.11 -8.02
N GLY A 94 20.89 -3.37 -7.31
CA GLY A 94 20.19 -2.39 -6.46
C GLY A 94 20.82 -2.22 -5.06
N LEU A 95 21.69 -3.14 -4.63
CA LEU A 95 22.20 -3.16 -3.25
C LEU A 95 22.92 -1.86 -2.82
N PRO A 96 23.76 -1.21 -3.66
CA PRO A 96 24.39 0.06 -3.31
C PRO A 96 23.36 1.18 -3.06
N ILE A 97 22.29 1.22 -3.85
CA ILE A 97 21.20 2.21 -3.68
C ILE A 97 20.42 1.92 -2.41
N ALA A 98 20.09 0.65 -2.16
CA ALA A 98 19.42 0.22 -0.94
C ALA A 98 20.24 0.55 0.32
N ALA A 99 21.57 0.36 0.27
CA ALA A 99 22.49 0.74 1.35
C ALA A 99 22.52 2.27 1.56
N ALA A 100 22.54 3.05 0.48
CA ALA A 100 22.49 4.51 0.57
C ALA A 100 21.16 5.01 1.18
N LEU A 101 20.01 4.49 0.73
CA LEU A 101 18.69 4.80 1.31
C LEU A 101 18.62 4.44 2.79
N ARG A 102 19.20 3.28 3.15
CA ARG A 102 19.27 2.85 4.54
C ARG A 102 20.12 3.78 5.39
N GLN A 103 21.34 4.15 4.93
CA GLN A 103 22.20 5.08 5.67
C GLN A 103 21.46 6.39 5.93
N ARG A 104 20.79 6.94 4.93
CA ARG A 104 19.97 8.14 5.09
C ARG A 104 18.85 7.97 6.12
N SER A 105 18.23 6.78 6.18
CA SER A 105 17.21 6.49 7.19
C SER A 105 17.81 6.38 8.60
N ILE A 106 19.05 5.89 8.73
CA ILE A 106 19.80 5.88 9.99
C ILE A 106 20.13 7.33 10.41
N ASP A 107 20.61 8.15 9.49
CA ASP A 107 21.04 9.54 9.76
C ASP A 107 19.90 10.41 10.29
N VAL A 108 18.66 10.12 9.89
CA VAL A 108 17.47 10.83 10.40
C VAL A 108 16.78 10.11 11.57
N GLY A 109 17.31 8.97 12.03
CA GLY A 109 16.78 8.21 13.15
C GLY A 109 15.58 7.31 12.83
N LEU A 110 15.25 7.09 11.55
CA LEU A 110 14.13 6.22 11.13
C LEU A 110 14.48 4.74 11.18
N SER A 111 15.74 4.36 10.98
CA SER A 111 16.18 2.95 11.03
C SER A 111 16.97 2.68 12.29
N THR A 112 16.52 1.73 13.08
CA THR A 112 17.15 1.24 14.32
C THR A 112 17.90 -0.08 14.14
N GLN A 113 17.65 -0.78 13.05
CA GLN A 113 18.22 -2.09 12.75
C GLN A 113 19.76 -2.00 12.58
N SER A 114 20.51 -2.97 13.07
CA SER A 114 21.95 -3.08 12.78
C SER A 114 22.21 -3.43 11.31
N TRP A 115 23.41 -3.11 10.79
CA TRP A 115 23.82 -3.50 9.44
C TRP A 115 23.82 -5.02 9.24
N GLY A 116 24.25 -5.78 10.26
CA GLY A 116 24.19 -7.25 10.24
C GLY A 116 22.77 -7.78 10.16
N GLY A 117 21.83 -7.22 10.94
CA GLY A 117 20.42 -7.57 10.89
C GLY A 117 19.80 -7.26 9.51
N TRP A 118 20.14 -6.11 8.94
CA TRP A 118 19.71 -5.74 7.59
C TRP A 118 20.25 -6.71 6.53
N ALA A 119 21.53 -7.07 6.59
CA ALA A 119 22.12 -8.02 5.64
C ALA A 119 21.43 -9.40 5.71
N VAL A 120 21.12 -9.89 6.92
CA VAL A 120 20.34 -11.13 7.10
C VAL A 120 18.96 -11.02 6.48
N ASP A 121 18.27 -9.90 6.66
CA ASP A 121 16.95 -9.68 6.06
C ASP A 121 17.02 -9.60 4.51
N GLN A 122 18.11 -9.01 3.94
CA GLN A 122 18.33 -9.01 2.50
C GLN A 122 18.55 -10.45 1.95
N VAL A 123 19.27 -11.30 2.66
CA VAL A 123 19.46 -12.71 2.27
C VAL A 123 18.15 -13.47 2.33
N LYS A 124 17.35 -13.30 3.38
CA LYS A 124 16.00 -13.91 3.49
C LYS A 124 15.09 -13.45 2.35
N ALA A 125 15.04 -12.13 2.09
CA ALA A 125 14.24 -11.56 1.03
C ALA A 125 14.67 -12.06 -0.36
N LEU A 126 16.00 -12.17 -0.61
CA LEU A 126 16.53 -12.74 -1.83
C LEU A 126 16.11 -14.20 -2.01
N GLY A 127 16.23 -15.03 -0.96
CA GLY A 127 15.83 -16.44 -1.01
C GLY A 127 14.34 -16.61 -1.34
N ILE A 128 13.46 -15.88 -0.63
CA ILE A 128 12.02 -15.90 -0.87
C ILE A 128 11.72 -15.38 -2.29
N GLY A 129 12.29 -14.24 -2.68
CA GLY A 129 12.08 -13.63 -3.98
C GLY A 129 12.54 -14.53 -5.13
N ALA A 130 13.71 -15.18 -4.99
CA ALA A 130 14.23 -16.12 -5.99
C ALA A 130 13.31 -17.35 -6.14
N ALA A 131 12.81 -17.91 -5.04
CA ALA A 131 11.88 -19.05 -5.08
C ALA A 131 10.55 -18.66 -5.78
N LEU A 132 9.97 -17.52 -5.41
CA LEU A 132 8.74 -17.01 -6.03
C LEU A 132 8.93 -16.68 -7.51
N SER A 133 10.06 -16.06 -7.88
CA SER A 133 10.37 -15.72 -9.26
C SER A 133 10.67 -16.96 -10.10
N ALA A 134 11.28 -18.00 -9.52
CA ALA A 134 11.47 -19.29 -10.19
C ALA A 134 10.11 -19.94 -10.50
N GLY A 135 9.22 -20.03 -9.51
CA GLY A 135 7.86 -20.56 -9.70
C GLY A 135 7.03 -19.74 -10.69
N GLY A 136 7.07 -18.41 -10.57
CA GLY A 136 6.41 -17.48 -11.49
C GLY A 136 6.92 -17.61 -12.91
N GLY A 137 8.24 -17.74 -13.10
CA GLY A 137 8.86 -17.95 -14.41
C GLY A 137 8.44 -19.28 -15.05
N VAL A 138 8.39 -20.37 -14.27
CA VAL A 138 7.86 -21.67 -14.73
C VAL A 138 6.41 -21.52 -15.20
N LEU A 139 5.53 -20.97 -14.33
CA LEU A 139 4.12 -20.77 -14.66
C LEU A 139 3.97 -19.93 -15.94
N PHE A 140 4.68 -18.82 -16.02
CA PHE A 140 4.59 -17.91 -17.16
C PHE A 140 5.01 -18.58 -18.47
N VAL A 141 6.17 -19.24 -18.52
CA VAL A 141 6.65 -19.93 -19.73
C VAL A 141 5.76 -21.13 -20.07
N ALA A 142 5.24 -21.85 -19.07
CA ALA A 142 4.29 -22.93 -19.29
C ALA A 142 3.01 -22.43 -19.96
N LEU A 143 2.43 -21.34 -19.47
CA LEU A 143 1.23 -20.71 -20.08
C LEU A 143 1.48 -20.27 -21.52
N VAL A 144 2.61 -19.59 -21.79
CA VAL A 144 2.96 -19.15 -23.14
C VAL A 144 3.14 -20.34 -24.09
N ARG A 145 3.75 -21.42 -23.65
CA ARG A 145 3.97 -22.62 -24.45
C ARG A 145 2.68 -23.40 -24.73
N ARG A 146 1.80 -23.49 -23.74
CA ARG A 146 0.54 -24.24 -23.84
C ARG A 146 -0.51 -23.47 -24.63
N MET A 147 -0.52 -22.12 -24.53
CA MET A 147 -1.54 -21.24 -25.09
C MET A 147 -0.91 -20.00 -25.76
N PRO A 148 -0.14 -20.14 -26.85
CA PRO A 148 0.70 -19.05 -27.40
C PRO A 148 -0.06 -17.77 -27.77
N ARG A 149 -1.33 -17.85 -28.14
CA ARG A 149 -2.19 -16.71 -28.47
C ARG A 149 -2.89 -16.13 -27.25
N TRP A 150 -3.35 -16.99 -26.34
CA TRP A 150 -4.29 -16.66 -25.27
C TRP A 150 -3.68 -16.69 -23.87
N TRP A 151 -2.37 -16.91 -23.72
CA TRP A 151 -1.69 -17.04 -22.43
C TRP A 151 -1.97 -15.85 -21.48
N TRP A 152 -2.24 -14.66 -22.03
CA TRP A 152 -2.54 -13.47 -21.25
C TRP A 152 -3.81 -13.61 -20.41
N ALA A 153 -4.80 -14.36 -20.87
CA ALA A 153 -6.04 -14.55 -20.14
C ALA A 153 -5.86 -15.38 -18.86
N PRO A 154 -5.32 -16.63 -18.88
CA PRO A 154 -5.02 -17.35 -17.65
C PRO A 154 -3.92 -16.69 -16.81
N ALA A 155 -2.96 -15.97 -17.42
CA ALA A 155 -1.97 -15.20 -16.68
C ALA A 155 -2.62 -14.05 -15.90
N SER A 156 -3.66 -13.41 -16.42
CA SER A 156 -4.43 -12.40 -15.69
C SER A 156 -5.13 -13.01 -14.47
N GLY A 157 -5.74 -14.18 -14.63
CA GLY A 157 -6.31 -14.93 -13.52
C GLY A 157 -5.25 -15.29 -12.46
N ALA A 158 -4.07 -15.74 -12.89
CA ALA A 158 -2.96 -16.03 -11.98
C ALA A 158 -2.51 -14.78 -11.20
N VAL A 159 -2.44 -13.61 -11.84
CA VAL A 159 -2.12 -12.33 -11.17
C VAL A 159 -3.14 -12.02 -10.07
N VAL A 160 -4.43 -12.18 -10.35
CA VAL A 160 -5.50 -11.94 -9.36
C VAL A 160 -5.40 -12.93 -8.20
N VAL A 161 -5.24 -14.23 -8.50
CA VAL A 161 -5.12 -15.28 -7.48
C VAL A 161 -3.88 -15.08 -6.60
N LEU A 162 -2.74 -14.79 -7.22
CA LEU A 162 -1.50 -14.52 -6.49
C LEU A 162 -1.61 -13.24 -5.67
N GLY A 163 -2.21 -12.16 -6.21
CA GLY A 163 -2.46 -10.94 -5.46
C GLY A 163 -3.34 -11.17 -4.23
N ALA A 164 -4.43 -11.94 -4.37
CA ALA A 164 -5.26 -12.33 -3.25
C ALA A 164 -4.50 -13.23 -2.25
N ALA A 165 -3.72 -14.20 -2.74
CA ALA A 165 -2.92 -15.07 -1.88
C ALA A 165 -1.88 -14.26 -1.07
N PHE A 166 -1.19 -13.31 -1.67
CA PHE A 166 -0.25 -12.43 -0.96
C PHE A 166 -0.94 -11.56 0.08
N LEU A 167 -2.11 -11.04 -0.24
CA LEU A 167 -2.88 -10.18 0.67
C LEU A 167 -3.33 -10.91 1.94
N PHE A 168 -3.74 -12.17 1.81
CA PHE A 168 -4.27 -12.94 2.94
C PHE A 168 -3.23 -13.86 3.61
N ALA A 169 -2.36 -14.48 2.82
CA ALA A 169 -1.35 -15.41 3.34
C ALA A 169 -0.04 -14.70 3.73
N GLY A 170 0.29 -13.55 3.09
CA GLY A 170 1.52 -12.80 3.39
C GLY A 170 1.67 -12.46 4.87
N PRO A 171 0.68 -11.82 5.52
CA PRO A 171 0.77 -11.49 6.94
C PRO A 171 0.86 -12.70 7.89
N VAL A 172 0.46 -13.87 7.41
CA VAL A 172 0.51 -15.10 8.22
C VAL A 172 1.78 -15.92 7.97
N LEU A 173 2.26 -15.96 6.73
CA LEU A 173 3.39 -16.81 6.33
C LEU A 173 4.71 -16.05 6.20
N LEU A 174 4.67 -14.80 5.72
CA LEU A 174 5.88 -14.04 5.43
C LEU A 174 6.28 -13.10 6.57
N ASP A 175 5.32 -12.39 7.16
CA ASP A 175 5.63 -11.44 8.23
C ASP A 175 6.36 -12.09 9.42
N PRO A 176 6.01 -13.32 9.89
CA PRO A 176 6.72 -13.96 11.00
C PRO A 176 8.18 -14.35 10.70
N ILE A 177 8.59 -14.39 9.42
CA ILE A 177 9.99 -14.61 9.03
C ILE A 177 10.86 -13.41 9.43
N PHE A 178 10.25 -12.22 9.45
CA PHE A 178 10.95 -10.96 9.72
C PHE A 178 10.65 -10.39 11.10
N ASN A 179 9.44 -10.57 11.65
CA ASN A 179 8.95 -9.92 12.85
C ASN A 179 8.44 -10.93 13.87
N LYS A 180 8.51 -10.57 15.16
CA LYS A 180 7.90 -11.33 16.25
C LYS A 180 6.55 -10.74 16.59
N PHE A 181 5.52 -11.57 16.64
CA PHE A 181 4.15 -11.22 17.04
C PHE A 181 3.89 -11.75 18.44
N THR A 182 3.45 -10.88 19.33
CA THR A 182 3.11 -11.23 20.71
C THR A 182 1.65 -10.83 20.95
N PRO A 183 0.78 -11.71 21.49
CA PRO A 183 -0.56 -11.30 21.88
C PRO A 183 -0.48 -10.11 22.84
N LEU A 184 -1.25 -9.05 22.56
CA LEU A 184 -1.28 -7.88 23.43
C LEU A 184 -1.88 -8.29 24.79
N PRO A 185 -1.19 -8.03 25.92
CA PRO A 185 -1.67 -8.38 27.25
C PRO A 185 -3.04 -7.76 27.55
N GLU A 186 -3.77 -8.38 28.47
CA GLU A 186 -5.00 -7.77 28.98
C GLU A 186 -4.70 -6.43 29.65
N GLY A 187 -5.50 -5.41 29.34
CA GLY A 187 -5.30 -4.06 29.81
C GLY A 187 -6.14 -3.06 29.04
N ARG A 188 -5.94 -1.76 29.37
CA ARG A 188 -6.74 -0.67 28.81
C ARG A 188 -6.69 -0.65 27.27
N THR A 189 -5.52 -0.71 26.69
CA THR A 189 -5.35 -0.63 25.22
C THR A 189 -6.05 -1.77 24.50
N ARG A 190 -5.88 -3.03 24.96
CA ARG A 190 -6.56 -4.17 24.38
C ARG A 190 -8.09 -4.05 24.50
N ALA A 191 -8.57 -3.62 25.68
CA ALA A 191 -10.00 -3.41 25.91
C ALA A 191 -10.58 -2.32 24.99
N SER A 192 -9.88 -1.19 24.84
CA SER A 192 -10.28 -0.10 23.94
C SER A 192 -10.35 -0.56 22.47
N VAL A 193 -9.35 -1.27 21.99
CA VAL A 193 -9.31 -1.82 20.62
C VAL A 193 -10.50 -2.75 20.35
N LEU A 194 -10.81 -3.64 21.31
CA LEU A 194 -11.95 -4.57 21.16
C LEU A 194 -13.30 -3.84 21.21
N GLU A 195 -13.41 -2.79 22.04
CA GLU A 195 -14.61 -1.97 22.12
C GLU A 195 -14.80 -1.15 20.83
N LEU A 196 -13.74 -0.55 20.27
CA LEU A 196 -13.79 0.13 18.97
C LEU A 196 -14.23 -0.85 17.88
N ALA A 197 -13.67 -2.06 17.85
CA ALA A 197 -14.07 -3.09 16.89
C ALA A 197 -15.56 -3.46 17.02
N ARG A 198 -16.06 -3.59 18.26
CA ARG A 198 -17.49 -3.84 18.53
C ARG A 198 -18.36 -2.70 18.03
N ARG A 199 -18.00 -1.44 18.30
CA ARG A 199 -18.70 -0.25 17.82
C ARG A 199 -18.70 -0.14 16.30
N ALA A 200 -17.59 -0.53 15.67
CA ALA A 200 -17.44 -0.60 14.21
C ALA A 200 -18.22 -1.78 13.56
N GLY A 201 -18.79 -2.68 14.34
CA GLY A 201 -19.44 -3.90 13.84
C GLY A 201 -18.44 -4.92 13.26
N VAL A 202 -17.15 -4.83 13.61
CA VAL A 202 -16.08 -5.68 13.11
C VAL A 202 -15.74 -6.76 14.13
N LYS A 203 -15.84 -8.01 13.75
CA LYS A 203 -15.42 -9.15 14.60
C LYS A 203 -13.90 -9.27 14.56
N VAL A 204 -13.23 -8.96 15.68
CA VAL A 204 -11.78 -9.12 15.88
C VAL A 204 -11.56 -10.25 16.87
N GLY A 205 -10.77 -11.26 16.45
CA GLY A 205 -10.47 -12.41 17.31
C GLY A 205 -9.33 -12.14 18.28
N GLN A 206 -8.27 -11.46 17.82
CA GLN A 206 -7.05 -11.24 18.60
C GLN A 206 -6.43 -9.86 18.30
N VAL A 207 -5.71 -9.32 19.29
CA VAL A 207 -4.89 -8.12 19.16
C VAL A 207 -3.44 -8.52 19.42
N TYR A 208 -2.54 -8.15 18.51
CA TYR A 208 -1.11 -8.45 18.60
C TYR A 208 -0.29 -7.18 18.63
N GLU A 209 0.81 -7.25 19.34
CA GLU A 209 1.93 -6.33 19.25
C GLU A 209 3.01 -6.96 18.35
N VAL A 210 3.67 -6.15 17.52
CA VAL A 210 4.80 -6.56 16.69
C VAL A 210 6.04 -5.74 17.05
N ASP A 211 7.20 -6.40 17.13
CA ASP A 211 8.50 -5.85 17.51
C ASP A 211 9.14 -4.95 16.42
N ALA A 212 8.39 -3.96 15.96
CA ALA A 212 8.82 -3.05 14.89
C ALA A 212 10.02 -2.19 15.30
N SER A 213 10.12 -1.80 16.58
CA SER A 213 11.22 -0.97 17.13
C SER A 213 12.61 -1.57 16.90
N ARG A 214 12.70 -2.86 16.69
CA ARG A 214 13.96 -3.54 16.32
C ARG A 214 14.50 -3.10 14.94
N ARG A 215 13.64 -2.54 14.08
CA ARG A 215 13.97 -2.13 12.71
C ARG A 215 13.76 -0.66 12.42
N THR A 216 12.77 -0.07 13.04
CA THR A 216 12.32 1.29 12.70
C THR A 216 11.74 2.01 13.91
N THR A 217 11.77 3.33 13.86
CA THR A 217 10.99 4.18 14.76
C THR A 217 9.62 4.52 14.19
N ALA A 218 9.33 4.13 12.94
CA ALA A 218 8.03 4.40 12.33
C ALA A 218 6.90 3.68 13.09
N ALA A 219 5.80 4.39 13.32
CA ALA A 219 4.61 3.87 13.96
C ALA A 219 3.61 3.39 12.91
N ASN A 220 2.93 2.26 13.19
CA ASN A 220 1.88 1.73 12.33
C ASN A 220 0.95 0.78 13.10
N ALA A 221 -0.24 0.54 12.55
CA ALA A 221 -1.09 -0.60 12.89
C ALA A 221 -1.78 -1.10 11.62
N TYR A 222 -2.37 -2.30 11.65
CA TYR A 222 -3.16 -2.82 10.54
C TYR A 222 -4.12 -3.91 11.01
N VAL A 223 -5.19 -4.12 10.23
CA VAL A 223 -6.11 -5.23 10.42
C VAL A 223 -5.92 -6.25 9.29
N THR A 224 -5.70 -7.50 9.65
CA THR A 224 -5.50 -8.59 8.69
C THR A 224 -6.34 -9.81 9.08
N GLY A 225 -6.48 -10.77 8.14
CA GLY A 225 -7.29 -11.98 8.33
C GLY A 225 -8.68 -11.88 7.67
N LEU A 226 -9.44 -12.97 7.73
CA LEU A 226 -10.73 -13.11 7.09
C LEU A 226 -11.82 -13.51 8.11
N GLY A 227 -13.01 -12.92 7.99
CA GLY A 227 -14.14 -13.29 8.84
C GLY A 227 -13.80 -13.21 10.33
N ALA A 228 -13.96 -14.32 11.05
CA ALA A 228 -13.69 -14.43 12.48
C ALA A 228 -12.19 -14.53 12.84
N THR A 229 -11.31 -14.73 11.84
CA THR A 229 -9.85 -14.78 12.06
C THR A 229 -9.18 -13.42 11.94
N LYS A 230 -9.96 -12.34 11.80
CA LYS A 230 -9.41 -10.97 11.78
C LYS A 230 -8.68 -10.67 13.07
N ARG A 231 -7.51 -10.07 12.94
CA ARG A 231 -6.66 -9.62 14.04
C ARG A 231 -6.19 -8.20 13.79
N VAL A 232 -6.11 -7.43 14.86
CA VAL A 232 -5.46 -6.12 14.87
C VAL A 232 -4.01 -6.34 15.25
N VAL A 233 -3.10 -5.76 14.49
CA VAL A 233 -1.66 -5.78 14.76
C VAL A 233 -1.20 -4.34 14.98
N ILE A 234 -0.54 -4.08 16.10
CA ILE A 234 -0.08 -2.76 16.50
C ILE A 234 1.43 -2.80 16.66
N TYR A 235 2.14 -1.83 16.13
CA TYR A 235 3.57 -1.70 16.32
C TYR A 235 3.87 -1.27 17.76
N ASP A 236 4.89 -1.88 18.37
CA ASP A 236 5.40 -1.49 19.70
C ASP A 236 5.80 -0.01 19.75
N THR A 237 6.28 0.56 18.65
CA THR A 237 6.56 2.00 18.49
C THR A 237 5.31 2.86 18.62
N LEU A 238 4.16 2.42 18.08
CA LEU A 238 2.89 3.13 18.24
C LEU A 238 2.42 3.11 19.69
N LEU A 239 2.51 1.96 20.36
CA LEU A 239 2.13 1.81 21.77
C LEU A 239 3.01 2.62 22.72
N LYS A 240 4.30 2.77 22.39
CA LYS A 240 5.29 3.46 23.23
C LYS A 240 5.26 4.97 23.07
N ASP A 241 5.13 5.45 21.82
CA ASP A 241 5.42 6.84 21.49
C ASP A 241 4.16 7.70 21.34
N PHE A 242 2.95 7.10 21.35
CA PHE A 242 1.68 7.79 21.12
C PHE A 242 0.72 7.62 22.29
N SER A 243 -0.20 8.57 22.45
CA SER A 243 -1.20 8.49 23.52
C SER A 243 -2.24 7.39 23.24
N PRO A 244 -2.94 6.88 24.26
CA PRO A 244 -4.04 5.92 24.05
C PRO A 244 -5.09 6.40 23.04
N GLU A 245 -5.43 7.69 23.06
CA GLU A 245 -6.41 8.29 22.14
C GLU A 245 -5.89 8.30 20.70
N GLU A 246 -4.59 8.54 20.49
CA GLU A 246 -3.95 8.46 19.17
C GLU A 246 -3.88 7.02 18.67
N VAL A 247 -3.61 6.04 19.54
CA VAL A 247 -3.68 4.61 19.19
C VAL A 247 -5.10 4.22 18.79
N ASP A 248 -6.11 4.66 19.53
CA ASP A 248 -7.52 4.42 19.21
C ASP A 248 -7.93 4.99 17.86
N LEU A 249 -7.41 6.17 17.49
CA LEU A 249 -7.64 6.78 16.18
C LEU A 249 -7.05 5.95 15.04
N VAL A 250 -5.82 5.47 15.19
CA VAL A 250 -5.20 4.59 14.19
C VAL A 250 -6.00 3.30 14.03
N VAL A 251 -6.40 2.68 15.12
CA VAL A 251 -7.24 1.48 15.08
C VAL A 251 -8.60 1.76 14.47
N ALA A 252 -9.24 2.89 14.77
CA ALA A 252 -10.51 3.30 14.19
C ALA A 252 -10.39 3.51 12.68
N HIS A 253 -9.28 4.08 12.20
CA HIS A 253 -8.97 4.21 10.77
C HIS A 253 -8.88 2.83 10.09
N GLU A 254 -8.14 1.89 10.67
CA GLU A 254 -8.01 0.52 10.17
C GLU A 254 -9.35 -0.23 10.16
N LEU A 255 -10.16 -0.04 11.20
CA LEU A 255 -11.53 -0.59 11.25
C LEU A 255 -12.42 0.03 10.16
N GLY A 256 -12.17 1.27 9.75
CA GLY A 256 -12.84 1.93 8.63
C GLY A 256 -12.64 1.17 7.33
N HIS A 257 -11.43 0.73 7.01
CA HIS A 257 -11.14 -0.11 5.84
C HIS A 257 -11.93 -1.41 5.84
N VAL A 258 -12.07 -2.03 7.02
CA VAL A 258 -12.86 -3.27 7.17
C VAL A 258 -14.35 -2.98 7.02
N HIS A 259 -14.85 -1.93 7.68
CA HIS A 259 -16.25 -1.50 7.65
C HIS A 259 -16.73 -1.24 6.21
N TYR A 260 -15.92 -0.55 5.42
CA TYR A 260 -16.23 -0.23 4.03
C TYR A 260 -15.82 -1.31 3.02
N SER A 261 -15.30 -2.45 3.48
CA SER A 261 -14.88 -3.56 2.61
C SER A 261 -13.87 -3.12 1.53
N ASP A 262 -12.84 -2.37 1.93
CA ASP A 262 -11.87 -1.81 0.99
C ASP A 262 -10.96 -2.86 0.37
N VAL A 263 -10.68 -3.96 1.08
CA VAL A 263 -9.94 -5.12 0.54
C VAL A 263 -10.69 -5.79 -0.62
N PRO A 264 -11.96 -6.18 -0.51
CA PRO A 264 -12.77 -6.65 -1.65
C PRO A 264 -12.80 -5.65 -2.82
N ARG A 265 -12.89 -4.34 -2.53
CA ARG A 265 -12.87 -3.29 -3.56
C ARG A 265 -11.54 -3.24 -4.30
N GLY A 266 -10.42 -3.37 -3.59
CA GLY A 266 -9.09 -3.46 -4.19
C GLY A 266 -8.91 -4.72 -5.06
N LEU A 267 -9.45 -5.86 -4.62
CA LEU A 267 -9.45 -7.09 -5.41
C LEU A 267 -10.33 -6.97 -6.66
N LEU A 268 -11.48 -6.29 -6.57
CA LEU A 268 -12.32 -6.01 -7.73
C LEU A 268 -11.60 -5.08 -8.73
N PHE A 269 -10.90 -4.04 -8.23
CA PHE A 269 -10.05 -3.21 -9.09
C PHE A 269 -9.00 -4.06 -9.81
N LEU A 270 -8.29 -4.94 -9.09
CA LEU A 270 -7.30 -5.84 -9.68
C LEU A 270 -7.93 -6.78 -10.72
N LEU A 271 -9.10 -7.34 -10.45
CA LEU A 271 -9.83 -8.23 -11.36
C LEU A 271 -10.17 -7.54 -12.69
N VAL A 272 -10.56 -6.26 -12.64
CA VAL A 272 -10.91 -5.46 -13.83
C VAL A 272 -9.65 -5.04 -14.59
N VAL A 273 -8.58 -4.66 -13.89
CA VAL A 273 -7.40 -4.04 -14.51
C VAL A 273 -6.37 -5.08 -14.98
N ALA A 274 -6.25 -6.25 -14.30
CA ALA A 274 -5.25 -7.25 -14.64
C ALA A 274 -5.33 -7.76 -16.08
N PRO A 275 -6.51 -8.08 -16.67
CA PRO A 275 -6.59 -8.55 -18.05
C PRO A 275 -6.00 -7.55 -19.07
N VAL A 276 -6.33 -6.27 -18.91
CA VAL A 276 -5.83 -5.20 -19.79
C VAL A 276 -4.34 -4.98 -19.59
N SER A 277 -3.88 -5.03 -18.35
CA SER A 277 -2.46 -4.86 -18.02
C SER A 277 -1.60 -6.00 -18.57
N VAL A 278 -2.03 -7.24 -18.39
CA VAL A 278 -1.31 -8.41 -18.92
C VAL A 278 -1.37 -8.45 -20.44
N TYR A 279 -2.49 -8.02 -21.05
CA TYR A 279 -2.58 -7.88 -22.50
C TYR A 279 -1.65 -6.77 -23.02
N ALA A 280 -1.57 -5.63 -22.36
CA ALA A 280 -0.60 -4.58 -22.71
C ALA A 280 0.84 -5.07 -22.60
N ALA A 281 1.18 -5.79 -21.50
CA ALA A 281 2.49 -6.42 -21.36
C ALA A 281 2.78 -7.42 -22.49
N LYS A 282 1.78 -8.23 -22.88
CA LYS A 282 1.89 -9.13 -24.05
C LYS A 282 2.26 -8.36 -25.32
N ARG A 283 1.59 -7.24 -25.59
CA ARG A 283 1.88 -6.41 -26.76
C ARG A 283 3.31 -5.86 -26.75
N LEU A 284 3.78 -5.38 -25.59
CA LEU A 284 5.18 -4.94 -25.43
C LEU A 284 6.16 -6.08 -25.69
N ILE A 285 5.93 -7.26 -25.13
CA ILE A 285 6.77 -8.43 -25.33
C ILE A 285 6.81 -8.82 -26.82
N GLU A 286 5.68 -8.79 -27.53
CA GLU A 286 5.62 -9.13 -28.96
C GLU A 286 6.39 -8.15 -29.83
N THR A 287 6.48 -6.87 -29.46
CA THR A 287 7.31 -5.89 -30.16
C THR A 287 8.81 -6.10 -29.92
N TRP A 288 9.20 -6.53 -28.71
CA TRP A 288 10.62 -6.76 -28.37
C TRP A 288 11.13 -8.12 -28.81
N LEU A 289 10.24 -9.11 -28.87
CA LEU A 289 10.52 -10.50 -29.27
C LEU A 289 9.57 -10.89 -30.43
N PRO A 290 9.83 -10.39 -31.66
CA PRO A 290 8.97 -10.67 -32.81
C PRO A 290 8.97 -12.14 -33.21
N ASP A 291 10.09 -12.86 -33.00
CA ASP A 291 10.23 -14.29 -33.29
C ASP A 291 9.37 -15.13 -32.31
N PRO A 292 8.38 -15.90 -32.81
CA PRO A 292 7.57 -16.79 -32.00
C PRO A 292 8.40 -17.89 -31.28
N ALA A 293 9.52 -18.32 -31.87
CA ALA A 293 10.38 -19.33 -31.27
C ALA A 293 11.09 -18.79 -30.01
N ALA A 294 11.57 -17.56 -30.05
CA ALA A 294 12.18 -16.89 -28.89
C ALA A 294 11.18 -16.78 -27.72
N ARG A 295 9.90 -16.52 -28.02
CA ARG A 295 8.82 -16.45 -27.00
C ARG A 295 8.50 -17.80 -26.34
N ARG A 296 9.02 -18.91 -26.83
CA ARG A 296 8.83 -20.25 -26.23
C ARG A 296 10.00 -20.65 -25.32
N THR A 297 10.97 -19.78 -25.12
CA THR A 297 12.17 -19.97 -24.28
C THR A 297 12.05 -19.23 -22.95
N ALA A 298 13.05 -19.40 -22.09
CA ALA A 298 13.15 -18.67 -20.82
C ALA A 298 13.41 -17.15 -21.01
N LEU A 299 13.66 -16.67 -22.24
CA LEU A 299 13.78 -15.25 -22.57
C LEU A 299 12.47 -14.46 -22.26
N MET A 300 11.36 -15.17 -22.19
CA MET A 300 10.08 -14.58 -21.75
C MET A 300 10.15 -14.02 -20.32
N VAL A 301 11.01 -14.57 -19.42
CA VAL A 301 11.08 -14.13 -18.03
C VAL A 301 11.57 -12.68 -17.90
N PRO A 302 12.74 -12.29 -18.42
CA PRO A 302 13.17 -10.87 -18.36
C PRO A 302 12.28 -9.96 -19.22
N ALA A 303 11.74 -10.43 -20.35
CA ALA A 303 10.81 -9.65 -21.16
C ALA A 303 9.49 -9.37 -20.39
N GLY A 304 8.96 -10.38 -19.72
CA GLY A 304 7.78 -10.25 -18.87
C GLY A 304 8.02 -9.31 -17.69
N ALA A 305 9.17 -9.42 -17.02
CA ALA A 305 9.53 -8.56 -15.91
C ALA A 305 9.58 -7.08 -16.34
N LEU A 306 10.23 -6.77 -17.46
CA LEU A 306 10.30 -5.39 -17.98
C LEU A 306 8.92 -4.87 -18.40
N ALA A 307 8.15 -5.68 -19.14
CA ALA A 307 6.82 -5.28 -19.60
C ALA A 307 5.85 -5.03 -18.43
N LEU A 308 5.85 -5.93 -17.44
CA LEU A 308 5.04 -5.76 -16.25
C LEU A 308 5.49 -4.57 -15.41
N GLY A 309 6.79 -4.31 -15.28
CA GLY A 309 7.31 -3.13 -14.58
C GLY A 309 6.77 -1.83 -15.19
N ILE A 310 6.85 -1.68 -16.51
CA ILE A 310 6.34 -0.51 -17.23
C ILE A 310 4.83 -0.34 -17.05
N VAL A 311 4.06 -1.41 -17.27
CA VAL A 311 2.59 -1.38 -17.17
C VAL A 311 2.16 -1.12 -15.73
N SER A 312 2.80 -1.79 -14.75
CA SER A 312 2.47 -1.63 -13.32
C SER A 312 2.74 -0.23 -12.83
N PHE A 313 3.79 0.45 -13.29
CA PHE A 313 4.05 1.84 -12.92
C PHE A 313 2.87 2.75 -13.32
N GLY A 314 2.36 2.62 -14.56
CA GLY A 314 1.20 3.37 -15.00
C GLY A 314 -0.09 3.02 -14.24
N VAL A 315 -0.32 1.73 -13.96
CA VAL A 315 -1.49 1.28 -13.19
C VAL A 315 -1.42 1.79 -11.75
N THR A 316 -0.26 1.73 -11.10
CA THR A 316 -0.07 2.22 -9.73
C THR A 316 -0.35 3.71 -9.63
N THR A 317 0.16 4.52 -10.57
CA THR A 317 -0.13 5.97 -10.63
C THR A 317 -1.63 6.26 -10.65
N VAL A 318 -2.38 5.51 -11.45
CA VAL A 318 -3.85 5.67 -11.52
C VAL A 318 -4.54 5.13 -10.27
N SER A 319 -4.11 3.98 -9.74
CA SER A 319 -4.70 3.37 -8.54
C SER A 319 -4.46 4.20 -7.27
N ASN A 320 -3.40 4.99 -7.21
CA ASN A 320 -3.13 5.92 -6.10
C ASN A 320 -4.28 6.93 -5.90
N GLN A 321 -5.02 7.28 -6.94
CA GLN A 321 -6.19 8.16 -6.83
C GLN A 321 -7.35 7.48 -6.09
N LEU A 322 -7.56 6.17 -6.36
CA LEU A 322 -8.53 5.37 -5.62
C LEU A 322 -8.10 5.21 -4.16
N SER A 323 -6.82 4.90 -3.94
CA SER A 323 -6.26 4.76 -2.59
C SER A 323 -6.48 6.01 -1.76
N ARG A 324 -6.10 7.20 -2.25
CA ARG A 324 -6.30 8.47 -1.52
C ARG A 324 -7.76 8.74 -1.16
N ALA A 325 -8.71 8.38 -2.01
CA ALA A 325 -10.13 8.56 -1.70
C ALA A 325 -10.61 7.57 -0.63
N ILE A 326 -10.09 6.35 -0.65
CA ILE A 326 -10.32 5.32 0.38
C ILE A 326 -9.76 5.78 1.72
N GLU A 327 -8.51 6.27 1.74
CA GLU A 327 -7.84 6.80 2.94
C GLU A 327 -8.60 7.99 3.56
N ALA A 328 -9.01 8.95 2.73
CA ALA A 328 -9.80 10.09 3.20
C ALA A 328 -11.14 9.67 3.83
N ARG A 329 -11.74 8.57 3.34
CA ARG A 329 -12.94 8.00 3.95
C ARG A 329 -12.64 7.26 5.25
N ALA A 330 -11.51 6.56 5.34
CA ALA A 330 -11.07 5.91 6.57
C ALA A 330 -10.76 6.94 7.67
N ASP A 331 -10.13 8.07 7.31
CA ASP A 331 -9.92 9.21 8.22
C ASP A 331 -11.25 9.78 8.73
N THR A 332 -12.20 9.98 7.81
CA THR A 332 -13.55 10.45 8.18
C THR A 332 -14.23 9.47 9.14
N TYR A 333 -14.12 8.16 8.88
CA TYR A 333 -14.66 7.13 9.73
C TYR A 333 -14.01 7.13 11.13
N ALA A 334 -12.69 7.27 11.20
CA ALA A 334 -11.98 7.37 12.46
C ALA A 334 -12.48 8.55 13.30
N LEU A 335 -12.61 9.73 12.69
CA LEU A 335 -13.17 10.93 13.36
C LEU A 335 -14.60 10.70 13.85
N GLN A 336 -15.47 10.08 13.03
CA GLN A 336 -16.85 9.79 13.39
C GLN A 336 -16.98 8.72 14.49
N LEU A 337 -16.10 7.72 14.50
CA LEU A 337 -16.12 6.65 15.49
C LEU A 337 -15.59 7.11 16.85
N THR A 338 -14.55 7.96 16.86
CA THR A 338 -13.86 8.39 18.08
C THR A 338 -14.35 9.72 18.64
N HIS A 339 -14.90 10.61 17.80
CA HIS A 339 -15.21 12.00 18.14
C HIS A 339 -14.04 12.77 18.76
N ALA A 340 -12.81 12.49 18.28
CA ALA A 340 -11.56 13.01 18.82
C ALA A 340 -10.75 13.82 17.78
N PRO A 341 -11.26 14.98 17.29
CA PRO A 341 -10.56 15.74 16.25
C PRO A 341 -9.22 16.33 16.69
N GLU A 342 -9.08 16.80 17.94
CA GLU A 342 -7.82 17.35 18.44
C GLU A 342 -6.72 16.26 18.55
N PRO A 343 -6.96 15.07 19.14
CA PRO A 343 -6.02 13.95 19.07
C PRO A 343 -5.69 13.51 17.63
N PHE A 344 -6.66 13.54 16.71
CA PHE A 344 -6.42 13.23 15.28
C PHE A 344 -5.42 14.20 14.66
N ILE A 345 -5.63 15.51 14.83
CA ILE A 345 -4.70 16.54 14.35
C ILE A 345 -3.32 16.38 15.00
N GLY A 346 -3.30 16.08 16.32
CA GLY A 346 -2.08 15.82 17.08
C GLY A 346 -1.30 14.63 16.55
N PHE A 347 -1.99 13.53 16.29
CA PHE A 347 -1.43 12.32 15.69
C PHE A 347 -0.83 12.59 14.31
N GLU A 348 -1.57 13.23 13.40
CA GLU A 348 -1.10 13.53 12.06
C GLU A 348 0.17 14.41 12.06
N ARG A 349 0.24 15.36 12.98
CA ARG A 349 1.45 16.17 13.18
C ARG A 349 2.62 15.32 13.68
N ARG A 350 2.40 14.50 14.70
CA ARG A 350 3.44 13.70 15.36
C ARG A 350 3.99 12.65 14.39
N ILE A 351 3.13 11.87 13.75
CA ILE A 351 3.56 10.82 12.82
C ILE A 351 4.29 11.39 11.60
N THR A 352 3.89 12.55 11.11
CA THR A 352 4.57 13.24 10.01
C THR A 352 5.99 13.63 10.38
N VAL A 353 6.19 14.20 11.59
CA VAL A 353 7.52 14.57 12.08
C VAL A 353 8.38 13.34 12.34
N GLN A 354 7.83 12.30 12.97
CA GLN A 354 8.52 11.06 13.27
C GLN A 354 8.98 10.33 12.02
N ASN A 355 8.14 10.28 10.99
CA ASN A 355 8.46 9.64 9.71
C ASN A 355 9.26 10.56 8.76
N VAL A 356 9.65 11.76 9.19
CA VAL A 356 10.37 12.76 8.38
C VAL A 356 9.66 12.98 7.03
N ALA A 357 8.33 12.98 7.05
CA ALA A 357 7.50 13.14 5.87
C ALA A 357 7.24 14.62 5.56
N ASP A 358 7.23 14.99 4.27
CA ASP A 358 6.83 16.35 3.85
C ASP A 358 5.31 16.49 4.02
N PRO A 359 4.84 17.42 4.88
CA PRO A 359 3.42 17.58 5.15
C PRO A 359 2.61 18.07 3.93
N ASP A 360 3.27 18.75 2.99
CA ASP A 360 2.65 19.33 1.80
C ASP A 360 3.55 19.12 0.56
N PRO A 361 3.63 17.89 0.04
CA PRO A 361 4.43 17.59 -1.14
C PRO A 361 3.83 18.21 -2.40
N PRO A 362 4.64 18.49 -3.43
CA PRO A 362 4.15 19.01 -4.72
C PRO A 362 3.06 18.11 -5.32
N GLY A 363 2.02 18.72 -5.91
CA GLY A 363 0.85 17.99 -6.43
C GLY A 363 1.19 16.92 -7.47
N TRP A 364 2.20 17.16 -8.34
CA TRP A 364 2.65 16.14 -9.31
C TRP A 364 3.25 14.90 -8.62
N LEU A 365 3.96 15.10 -7.51
CA LEU A 365 4.55 14.00 -6.74
C LEU A 365 3.46 13.19 -6.04
N THR A 366 2.49 13.89 -5.43
CA THR A 366 1.29 13.29 -4.84
C THR A 366 0.51 12.50 -5.89
N PHE A 367 0.35 13.04 -7.09
CA PHE A 367 -0.35 12.35 -8.19
C PHE A 367 0.35 11.05 -8.58
N LEU A 368 1.67 11.09 -8.78
CA LEU A 368 2.44 9.94 -9.28
C LEU A 368 2.66 8.86 -8.21
N LEU A 369 3.00 9.23 -6.97
CA LEU A 369 3.59 8.31 -6.01
C LEU A 369 2.82 8.15 -4.69
N ALA A 370 1.95 9.11 -4.30
CA ALA A 370 1.33 9.07 -2.99
C ALA A 370 0.03 8.24 -3.00
N SER A 371 -0.02 7.22 -2.16
CA SER A 371 -1.22 6.42 -1.89
C SER A 371 -2.14 7.06 -0.83
N HIS A 372 -1.62 7.98 -0.01
CA HIS A 372 -2.35 8.70 1.04
C HIS A 372 -2.50 10.18 0.69
N PRO A 373 -3.54 10.87 1.18
CA PRO A 373 -3.63 12.32 1.10
C PRO A 373 -2.45 12.99 1.80
N PRO A 374 -1.99 14.18 1.35
CA PRO A 374 -1.01 14.98 2.09
C PRO A 374 -1.47 15.25 3.53
N THR A 375 -0.52 15.31 4.47
CA THR A 375 -0.83 15.56 5.89
C THR A 375 -1.67 16.82 6.11
N VAL A 376 -1.40 17.90 5.36
CA VAL A 376 -2.21 19.13 5.45
C VAL A 376 -3.68 18.88 5.11
N GLN A 377 -4.00 17.97 4.19
CA GLN A 377 -5.39 17.62 3.87
C GLN A 377 -6.02 16.77 4.99
N ARG A 378 -5.27 15.84 5.57
CA ARG A 378 -5.74 15.04 6.71
C ARG A 378 -6.00 15.92 7.94
N ILE A 379 -5.08 16.82 8.28
CA ILE A 379 -5.28 17.84 9.33
C ILE A 379 -6.50 18.72 9.00
N GLY A 380 -6.64 19.13 7.73
CA GLY A 380 -7.80 19.89 7.27
C GLY A 380 -9.14 19.16 7.48
N ALA A 381 -9.16 17.84 7.30
CA ALA A 381 -10.35 17.02 7.60
C ALA A 381 -10.69 17.03 9.10
N GLY A 382 -9.68 16.89 9.99
CA GLY A 382 -9.86 17.04 11.44
C GLY A 382 -10.44 18.40 11.83
N VAL A 383 -9.89 19.49 11.27
CA VAL A 383 -10.37 20.87 11.52
C VAL A 383 -11.81 21.06 11.02
N ALA A 384 -12.16 20.52 9.83
CA ALA A 384 -13.50 20.62 9.29
C ALA A 384 -14.50 19.85 10.17
N PHE A 385 -14.15 18.65 10.65
CA PHE A 385 -14.95 17.86 11.56
C PHE A 385 -15.20 18.60 12.88
N GLU A 386 -14.16 19.13 13.52
CA GLU A 386 -14.27 19.90 14.76
C GLU A 386 -15.20 21.11 14.61
N ARG A 387 -15.11 21.86 13.51
CA ARG A 387 -16.00 22.98 13.23
C ARG A 387 -17.47 22.52 13.08
N GLY A 388 -17.68 21.37 12.44
CA GLY A 388 -19.01 20.77 12.29
C GLY A 388 -19.64 20.39 13.62
N GLU A 389 -18.87 19.76 14.53
CA GLU A 389 -19.33 19.41 15.87
C GLU A 389 -19.67 20.64 16.72
N ARG A 390 -18.80 21.67 16.71
CA ARG A 390 -19.07 22.94 17.42
C ARG A 390 -20.33 23.62 16.89
N ALA A 391 -20.55 23.67 15.58
CA ALA A 391 -21.75 24.23 14.97
C ALA A 391 -23.02 23.44 15.32
N ALA A 392 -22.93 22.11 15.43
CA ALA A 392 -24.03 21.27 15.86
C ALA A 392 -24.37 21.48 17.35
N ALA A 393 -23.38 21.64 18.20
CA ALA A 393 -23.55 21.88 19.64
C ALA A 393 -24.17 23.26 19.96
N THR A 394 -23.94 24.27 19.10
CA THR A 394 -24.44 25.63 19.27
C THR A 394 -25.86 25.85 18.68
N ARG A 395 -26.40 24.87 17.92
CA ARG A 395 -27.78 24.96 17.45
C ARG A 395 -28.77 24.83 18.61
N PRO A 396 -29.73 25.78 18.79
CA PRO A 396 -30.74 25.68 19.84
C PRO A 396 -31.56 24.39 19.69
N ARG A 397 -31.67 23.61 20.75
CA ARG A 397 -32.59 22.46 20.83
C ARG A 397 -34.01 23.03 20.81
N GLY A 398 -34.61 23.27 19.64
CA GLY A 398 -35.96 23.84 19.60
C GLY A 398 -36.52 24.28 18.25
N ALA A 399 -35.77 24.18 17.16
CA ALA A 399 -36.32 24.47 15.84
C ALA A 399 -36.83 23.17 15.16
N SER A 400 -37.73 22.45 15.82
CA SER A 400 -38.70 21.61 15.11
C SER A 400 -39.65 22.54 14.39
N GLY A 401 -39.53 22.70 13.08
CA GLY A 401 -40.46 23.44 12.25
C GLY A 401 -41.91 22.93 12.46
N PRO A 402 -42.90 23.77 12.25
CA PRO A 402 -44.31 23.38 12.43
C PRO A 402 -44.60 22.16 11.56
N GLY A 403 -45.07 21.09 12.21
CA GLY A 403 -45.51 19.89 11.52
C GLY A 403 -46.57 20.24 10.43
N PRO A 404 -46.62 19.45 9.35
CA PRO A 404 -47.60 19.70 8.30
C PRO A 404 -49.02 19.71 8.91
N ALA A 405 -49.74 20.80 8.64
CA ALA A 405 -51.12 20.97 9.08
C ALA A 405 -51.98 19.75 8.64
N PRO A 406 -52.92 19.27 9.49
CA PRO A 406 -53.75 18.13 9.14
C PRO A 406 -54.62 18.50 7.92
N ARG A 407 -54.52 17.68 6.86
CA ARG A 407 -55.38 17.78 5.70
C ARG A 407 -56.82 17.44 6.15
N THR A 408 -57.71 18.40 6.10
CA THR A 408 -59.13 18.18 6.23
C THR A 408 -59.62 17.29 5.07
N PRO A 409 -60.44 16.27 5.34
CA PRO A 409 -61.03 15.48 4.27
C PRO A 409 -62.09 16.34 3.57
N ALA A 410 -61.95 16.54 2.26
CA ALA A 410 -63.02 17.07 1.43
C ALA A 410 -64.17 16.05 1.35
N GLY A 411 -65.31 16.41 1.84
CA GLY A 411 -66.51 15.60 1.79
C GLY A 411 -67.20 15.67 0.41
N SER A 412 -67.97 14.65 0.22
CA SER A 412 -68.97 14.31 -0.82
C SER A 412 -68.47 13.78 -2.13
#